data_11d62c624e065394a57385b47199c5a6
#
_entry.id   11d62c624e065394a57385b47199c5a6
#
_cell.length_a   1.000
_cell.length_b   1.000
_cell.length_c   1.000
_cell.angle_alpha   90.00
_cell.angle_beta   90.00
_cell.angle_gamma   90.00
#
_symmetry.space_group_name_H-M   'P 1'
#
loop_
_entity.id
_entity.type
_entity.pdbx_description
1 polymer ?
#
loop_
_entity_poly.entity_id
_entity_poly.type
_entity_poly.pdbx_seq_one_letter_code
_entity_poly.pdbx_strand_id
1 'polypeptide(L)'
;EPLSPSQKAAIRWQGREGVTDCRSFFNYSRLTADDRVVWGSSEAAYYRGNGVGPQFDHAPAVYTALEASFARFFPALEGVRFPFRWGGPIAATTRFTPFFGALHSGRLLYGLGYTGHGVGTTRVAGRLLAHLALERRSELAELALVRKPPFPYPPEPLRRWSIEAVTRSLRKVDGGAAPGFLLRVLDRLGIGFSS
;
A
#
# COMPACT_ATOMS: atom_id res chain seq x y z
N GLU A 1 8.72 -21.60 -2.81
CA GLU A 1 9.57 -22.44 -3.66
C GLU A 1 9.27 -22.21 -5.15
N PRO A 2 10.18 -22.55 -6.08
CA PRO A 2 9.93 -22.44 -7.51
C PRO A 2 8.76 -23.34 -7.95
N LEU A 3 7.95 -22.87 -8.88
CA LEU A 3 6.89 -23.66 -9.47
C LEU A 3 7.44 -24.67 -10.48
N SER A 4 6.91 -25.87 -10.48
CA SER A 4 7.18 -26.86 -11.52
C SER A 4 6.55 -26.42 -12.86
N PRO A 5 7.01 -26.98 -14.01
CA PRO A 5 6.38 -26.71 -15.30
C PRO A 5 4.89 -27.04 -15.34
N SER A 6 4.46 -28.11 -14.66
CA SER A 6 3.04 -28.48 -14.57
C SER A 6 2.22 -27.46 -13.75
N GLN A 7 2.76 -26.96 -12.65
CA GLN A 7 2.11 -25.93 -11.85
C GLN A 7 1.97 -24.61 -12.64
N LYS A 8 3.00 -24.19 -13.36
CA LYS A 8 2.93 -23.01 -14.24
C LYS A 8 1.87 -23.17 -15.32
N ALA A 9 1.81 -24.32 -15.96
CA ALA A 9 0.79 -24.62 -16.96
C ALA A 9 -0.64 -24.60 -16.37
N ALA A 10 -0.82 -25.11 -15.16
CA ALA A 10 -2.11 -25.16 -14.48
C ALA A 10 -2.68 -23.76 -14.17
N ILE A 11 -1.85 -22.78 -13.80
CA ILE A 11 -2.29 -21.41 -13.56
C ILE A 11 -2.34 -20.53 -14.82
N ARG A 12 -1.89 -21.04 -15.97
CA ARG A 12 -1.86 -20.34 -17.27
C ARG A 12 -1.16 -18.97 -17.25
N TRP A 13 -0.24 -18.77 -16.34
CA TRP A 13 0.53 -17.55 -16.22
C TRP A 13 1.80 -17.67 -17.05
N GLN A 14 1.75 -17.18 -18.28
CA GLN A 14 2.83 -17.38 -19.26
C GLN A 14 3.86 -16.26 -19.23
N GLY A 15 3.47 -15.06 -18.89
CA GLY A 15 4.34 -13.89 -18.77
C GLY A 15 4.88 -13.71 -17.34
N ARG A 16 5.51 -12.57 -17.11
CA ARG A 16 6.01 -12.15 -15.79
C ARG A 16 5.37 -10.83 -15.37
N GLU A 17 4.19 -10.56 -15.93
CA GLU A 17 3.37 -9.41 -15.60
C GLU A 17 2.98 -9.42 -14.13
N GLY A 18 2.86 -8.22 -13.56
CA GLY A 18 2.26 -8.03 -12.25
C GLY A 18 0.75 -8.24 -12.35
N VAL A 19 0.19 -8.99 -11.42
CA VAL A 19 -1.25 -9.25 -11.31
C VAL A 19 -1.74 -8.74 -9.98
N THR A 20 -2.88 -8.05 -9.98
CA THR A 20 -3.54 -7.57 -8.75
C THR A 20 -5.04 -7.80 -8.85
N ASP A 21 -5.70 -7.99 -7.72
CA ASP A 21 -7.17 -7.98 -7.66
C ASP A 21 -7.72 -6.56 -7.50
N CYS A 22 -9.04 -6.40 -7.55
CA CYS A 22 -9.75 -5.11 -7.50
C CYS A 22 -10.34 -4.79 -6.13
N ARG A 23 -9.88 -5.42 -5.03
CA ARG A 23 -10.37 -5.13 -3.68
C ARG A 23 -9.74 -3.87 -3.12
N SER A 24 -10.33 -3.29 -2.09
CA SER A 24 -9.72 -2.21 -1.31
C SER A 24 -8.42 -2.67 -0.66
N PHE A 25 -8.44 -3.86 -0.07
CA PHE A 25 -7.23 -4.56 0.39
C PHE A 25 -6.82 -5.60 -0.64
N PHE A 26 -6.30 -5.09 -1.76
CA PHE A 26 -5.90 -5.93 -2.88
C PHE A 26 -4.71 -6.82 -2.56
N ASN A 27 -4.71 -8.01 -3.16
CA ASN A 27 -3.50 -8.81 -3.28
C ASN A 27 -2.80 -8.46 -4.59
N TYR A 28 -1.49 -8.59 -4.58
CA TYR A 28 -0.64 -8.40 -5.75
C TYR A 28 0.36 -9.54 -5.87
N SER A 29 0.70 -9.89 -7.09
CA SER A 29 1.67 -10.95 -7.32
C SER A 29 2.43 -10.80 -8.63
N ARG A 30 3.52 -11.52 -8.73
CA ARG A 30 4.30 -11.70 -9.94
C ARG A 30 5.14 -12.98 -9.86
N LEU A 31 5.57 -13.47 -11.02
CA LEU A 31 6.59 -14.50 -11.11
C LEU A 31 7.99 -13.89 -11.10
N THR A 32 8.88 -14.47 -10.30
CA THR A 32 10.31 -14.13 -10.28
C THR A 32 11.06 -14.81 -11.45
N ALA A 33 12.30 -14.43 -11.67
CA ALA A 33 13.13 -15.00 -12.73
C ALA A 33 13.34 -16.53 -12.57
N ASP A 34 13.34 -17.01 -11.33
CA ASP A 34 13.48 -18.43 -10.95
C ASP A 34 12.12 -19.11 -10.69
N ASP A 35 11.04 -18.59 -11.31
CA ASP A 35 9.70 -19.16 -11.29
C ASP A 35 9.04 -19.27 -9.91
N ARG A 36 9.39 -18.43 -8.96
CA ARG A 36 8.67 -18.30 -7.68
C ARG A 36 7.51 -17.32 -7.80
N VAL A 37 6.44 -17.57 -7.08
CA VAL A 37 5.38 -16.57 -6.92
C VAL A 37 5.73 -15.66 -5.74
N VAL A 38 5.83 -14.37 -5.99
CA VAL A 38 5.75 -13.35 -4.94
C VAL A 38 4.28 -13.04 -4.73
N TRP A 39 3.80 -13.16 -3.51
CA TRP A 39 2.42 -12.90 -3.13
C TRP A 39 2.36 -11.90 -1.99
N GLY A 40 1.66 -10.80 -2.14
CA GLY A 40 1.55 -9.75 -1.16
C GLY A 40 0.14 -9.20 -1.02
N SER A 41 -0.08 -8.39 0.02
CA SER A 41 -1.34 -7.66 0.22
C SER A 41 -1.05 -6.20 0.57
N SER A 42 -1.98 -5.32 0.20
CA SER A 42 -2.00 -3.92 0.62
C SER A 42 -2.56 -3.75 2.04
N GLU A 43 -3.12 -4.80 2.66
CA GLU A 43 -3.60 -4.74 4.04
C GLU A 43 -2.42 -4.69 5.01
N ALA A 44 -2.21 -3.53 5.62
CA ALA A 44 -1.14 -3.31 6.59
C ALA A 44 -1.67 -3.41 8.03
N ALA A 45 -0.89 -4.07 8.89
CA ALA A 45 -1.15 -4.07 10.33
C ALA A 45 -0.83 -2.69 10.91
N TYR A 46 -1.75 -2.13 11.69
CA TYR A 46 -1.50 -0.92 12.45
C TYR A 46 -1.04 -1.25 13.88
N TYR A 47 0.12 -0.75 14.26
CA TYR A 47 0.63 -0.86 15.62
C TYR A 47 0.47 0.46 16.37
N ARG A 48 -0.02 0.38 17.62
CA ARG A 48 -0.28 1.56 18.46
C ARG A 48 0.94 2.49 18.53
N GLY A 49 0.70 3.78 18.43
CA GLY A 49 1.75 4.78 18.50
C GLY A 49 2.69 4.80 17.29
N ASN A 50 2.23 4.29 16.13
CA ASN A 50 3.05 4.14 14.92
C ASN A 50 4.32 3.31 15.18
N GLY A 51 4.22 2.22 15.94
CA GLY A 51 5.34 1.35 16.25
C GLY A 51 6.07 0.89 14.99
N VAL A 52 7.38 1.14 14.95
CA VAL A 52 8.29 0.73 13.87
C VAL A 52 9.49 0.04 14.50
N GLY A 53 9.97 -1.01 13.87
CA GLY A 53 11.14 -1.75 14.32
C GLY A 53 11.03 -3.24 13.99
N PRO A 54 12.12 -4.01 14.14
CA PRO A 54 12.16 -5.43 13.75
C PRO A 54 11.06 -6.30 14.38
N GLN A 55 10.61 -5.95 15.59
CA GLN A 55 9.53 -6.65 16.28
C GLN A 55 8.15 -6.50 15.61
N PHE A 56 7.98 -5.49 14.75
CA PHE A 56 6.75 -5.23 14.01
C PHE A 56 6.81 -5.73 12.56
N ASP A 57 8.00 -6.04 12.04
CA ASP A 57 8.18 -6.52 10.67
C ASP A 57 7.77 -7.99 10.51
N HIS A 58 7.54 -8.69 11.62
CA HIS A 58 7.17 -10.09 11.65
C HIS A 58 5.76 -10.25 12.23
N ALA A 59 4.78 -10.52 11.38
CA ALA A 59 3.37 -10.61 11.75
C ALA A 59 2.77 -11.98 11.35
N PRO A 60 2.86 -13.03 12.18
CA PRO A 60 2.41 -14.39 11.85
C PRO A 60 0.95 -14.45 11.38
N ALA A 61 0.06 -13.69 12.00
CA ALA A 61 -1.36 -13.67 11.63
C ALA A 61 -1.57 -13.12 10.19
N VAL A 62 -0.76 -12.14 9.77
CA VAL A 62 -0.81 -11.61 8.40
C VAL A 62 -0.31 -12.65 7.41
N TYR A 63 0.76 -13.37 7.74
CA TYR A 63 1.29 -14.44 6.88
C TYR A 63 0.29 -15.56 6.69
N THR A 64 -0.38 -16.01 7.75
CA THR A 64 -1.44 -17.02 7.66
C THR A 64 -2.61 -16.54 6.78
N ALA A 65 -3.01 -15.28 6.91
CA ALA A 65 -4.05 -14.70 6.06
C ALA A 65 -3.63 -14.62 4.58
N LEU A 66 -2.36 -14.27 4.31
CA LEU A 66 -1.79 -14.25 2.96
C LEU A 66 -1.77 -15.64 2.33
N GLU A 67 -1.32 -16.66 3.07
CA GLU A 67 -1.31 -18.05 2.59
C GLU A 67 -2.73 -18.56 2.30
N ALA A 68 -3.68 -18.26 3.17
CA ALA A 68 -5.08 -18.60 2.93
C ALA A 68 -5.68 -17.87 1.72
N SER A 69 -5.29 -16.61 1.47
CA SER A 69 -5.73 -15.90 0.28
C SER A 69 -5.09 -16.46 -0.98
N PHE A 70 -3.80 -16.83 -0.94
CA PHE A 70 -3.10 -17.47 -2.04
C PHE A 70 -3.77 -18.78 -2.47
N ALA A 71 -4.09 -19.65 -1.53
CA ALA A 71 -4.77 -20.93 -1.80
C ALA A 71 -6.14 -20.73 -2.49
N ARG A 72 -6.86 -19.66 -2.13
CA ARG A 72 -8.12 -19.32 -2.80
C ARG A 72 -7.94 -18.80 -4.22
N PHE A 73 -6.87 -18.03 -4.47
CA PHE A 73 -6.57 -17.48 -5.80
C PHE A 73 -6.01 -18.53 -6.75
N PHE A 74 -5.17 -19.42 -6.22
CA PHE A 74 -4.46 -20.43 -7.00
C PHE A 74 -4.71 -21.83 -6.42
N PRO A 75 -5.95 -22.36 -6.49
CA PRO A 75 -6.24 -23.68 -5.96
C PRO A 75 -5.39 -24.80 -6.63
N ALA A 76 -4.97 -24.59 -7.88
CA ALA A 76 -4.05 -25.50 -8.56
C ALA A 76 -2.60 -25.51 -8.01
N LEU A 77 -2.28 -24.61 -7.09
CA LEU A 77 -0.99 -24.52 -6.41
C LEU A 77 -1.09 -24.95 -4.94
N GLU A 78 -2.09 -25.74 -4.59
CA GLU A 78 -2.21 -26.29 -3.24
C GLU A 78 -0.92 -27.05 -2.85
N GLY A 79 -0.46 -26.84 -1.60
CA GLY A 79 0.75 -27.44 -1.07
C GLY A 79 2.06 -26.71 -1.40
N VAL A 80 2.03 -25.65 -2.20
CA VAL A 80 3.23 -24.82 -2.41
C VAL A 80 3.63 -24.13 -1.11
N ARG A 81 4.90 -24.27 -0.72
CA ARG A 81 5.44 -23.72 0.52
C ARG A 81 6.04 -22.34 0.32
N PHE A 82 5.93 -21.49 1.33
CA PHE A 82 6.50 -20.15 1.39
C PHE A 82 7.71 -20.13 2.34
N PRO A 83 8.94 -20.42 1.85
CA PRO A 83 10.15 -20.41 2.68
C PRO A 83 10.58 -18.99 3.08
N PHE A 84 10.11 -17.97 2.37
CA PHE A 84 10.43 -16.57 2.64
C PHE A 84 9.18 -15.81 2.99
N ARG A 85 9.24 -15.06 4.08
CA ARG A 85 8.20 -14.15 4.56
C ARG A 85 8.85 -12.89 5.04
N TRP A 86 8.31 -11.75 4.66
CA TRP A 86 8.81 -10.46 5.09
C TRP A 86 7.69 -9.42 5.14
N GLY A 87 7.93 -8.39 5.90
CA GLY A 87 7.12 -7.17 5.98
C GLY A 87 8.03 -5.98 6.19
N GLY A 88 7.44 -4.79 6.27
CA GLY A 88 8.16 -3.56 6.55
C GLY A 88 7.20 -2.40 6.77
N PRO A 89 7.66 -1.29 7.36
CA PRO A 89 6.84 -0.14 7.65
C PRO A 89 6.40 0.58 6.38
N ILE A 90 5.15 1.01 6.36
CA ILE A 90 4.57 1.84 5.29
C ILE A 90 4.15 3.18 5.89
N ALA A 91 4.71 4.28 5.38
CA ALA A 91 4.26 5.62 5.71
C ALA A 91 3.01 5.98 4.89
N ALA A 92 1.83 5.81 5.47
CA ALA A 92 0.56 6.14 4.85
C ALA A 92 0.10 7.55 5.22
N THR A 93 -0.44 8.28 4.25
CA THR A 93 -1.18 9.53 4.48
C THR A 93 -2.68 9.26 4.45
N THR A 94 -3.48 10.20 4.93
CA THR A 94 -4.94 10.11 4.89
C THR A 94 -5.51 10.17 3.47
N ARG A 95 -4.73 10.62 2.49
CA ARG A 95 -5.09 10.63 1.05
C ARG A 95 -4.50 9.47 0.27
N PHE A 96 -3.67 8.63 0.89
CA PHE A 96 -2.90 7.57 0.24
C PHE A 96 -2.00 8.03 -0.91
N THR A 97 -1.67 9.33 -0.93
CA THR A 97 -0.72 9.93 -1.88
C THR A 97 0.42 10.61 -1.14
N PRO A 98 1.61 10.72 -1.73
CA PRO A 98 2.71 11.44 -1.12
C PRO A 98 2.38 12.92 -0.93
N PHE A 99 3.12 13.56 -0.04
CA PHE A 99 3.10 15.01 0.14
C PHE A 99 4.52 15.56 0.20
N PHE A 100 4.62 16.85 -0.11
CA PHE A 100 5.89 17.53 -0.25
C PHE A 100 5.93 18.75 0.63
N GLY A 101 7.10 19.17 1.04
CA GLY A 101 7.27 20.35 1.86
C GLY A 101 8.71 20.83 1.96
N ALA A 102 8.88 21.92 2.69
CA ALA A 102 10.16 22.54 2.96
C ALA A 102 10.29 22.89 4.43
N LEU A 103 11.48 22.74 4.98
CA LEU A 103 11.86 23.13 6.33
C LEU A 103 13.08 24.08 6.28
N HIS A 104 13.40 24.69 7.41
CA HIS A 104 14.57 25.58 7.56
C HIS A 104 14.64 26.67 6.48
N SER A 105 13.53 27.39 6.29
CA SER A 105 13.42 28.45 5.28
C SER A 105 13.76 27.99 3.86
N GLY A 106 13.28 26.78 3.48
CA GLY A 106 13.46 26.23 2.13
C GLY A 106 14.76 25.45 1.90
N ARG A 107 15.66 25.41 2.88
CA ARG A 107 16.95 24.71 2.75
C ARG A 107 16.84 23.17 2.79
N LEU A 108 15.76 22.63 3.34
CA LEU A 108 15.47 21.20 3.35
C LEU A 108 14.14 20.96 2.64
N LEU A 109 14.19 20.33 1.51
CA LEU A 109 13.01 19.89 0.76
C LEU A 109 12.76 18.40 1.00
N TYR A 110 11.51 18.00 1.15
CA TYR A 110 11.15 16.60 1.42
C TYR A 110 9.91 16.14 0.66
N GLY A 111 9.86 14.81 0.41
CA GLY A 111 8.67 14.10 -0.05
C GLY A 111 8.47 12.85 0.80
N LEU A 112 7.28 12.68 1.39
CA LEU A 112 6.97 11.64 2.36
C LEU A 112 5.60 11.01 2.09
N GLY A 113 5.30 9.89 2.76
CA GLY A 113 3.96 9.31 2.77
C GLY A 113 3.58 8.60 1.47
N TYR A 114 4.48 7.87 0.87
CA TYR A 114 4.26 7.18 -0.41
C TYR A 114 3.26 6.03 -0.37
N THR A 115 2.80 5.63 0.81
CA THR A 115 1.72 4.64 1.01
C THR A 115 1.92 3.35 0.21
N GLY A 116 3.14 2.81 0.21
CA GLY A 116 3.49 1.58 -0.53
C GLY A 116 3.79 1.77 -2.04
N HIS A 117 3.54 2.95 -2.61
CA HIS A 117 3.73 3.24 -4.05
C HIS A 117 5.08 3.89 -4.38
N GLY A 118 6.05 3.82 -3.46
CA GLY A 118 7.32 4.54 -3.57
C GLY A 118 8.14 4.19 -4.80
N VAL A 119 8.16 2.94 -5.24
CA VAL A 119 9.05 2.47 -6.33
C VAL A 119 8.89 3.29 -7.62
N GLY A 120 7.66 3.53 -8.07
CA GLY A 120 7.39 4.36 -9.25
C GLY A 120 7.38 5.85 -8.94
N THR A 121 6.72 6.23 -7.85
CA THR A 121 6.43 7.63 -7.51
C THR A 121 7.68 8.42 -7.13
N THR A 122 8.70 7.78 -6.56
CA THR A 122 9.97 8.45 -6.18
C THR A 122 10.70 9.08 -7.37
N ARG A 123 10.54 8.52 -8.57
CA ARG A 123 11.11 9.15 -9.79
C ARG A 123 10.47 10.52 -10.07
N VAL A 124 9.14 10.60 -9.96
CA VAL A 124 8.41 11.87 -10.12
C VAL A 124 8.75 12.83 -8.98
N ALA A 125 8.79 12.30 -7.75
CA ALA A 125 9.16 13.07 -6.57
C ALA A 125 10.57 13.67 -6.68
N GLY A 126 11.55 12.90 -7.14
CA GLY A 126 12.92 13.39 -7.36
C GLY A 126 12.98 14.55 -8.36
N ARG A 127 12.23 14.44 -9.47
CA ARG A 127 12.13 15.55 -10.45
C ARG A 127 11.48 16.79 -9.85
N LEU A 128 10.39 16.62 -9.10
CA LEU A 128 9.71 17.71 -8.42
C LEU A 128 10.64 18.40 -7.42
N LEU A 129 11.30 17.64 -6.54
CA LEU A 129 12.23 18.20 -5.56
C LEU A 129 13.40 18.94 -6.22
N ALA A 130 13.92 18.44 -7.35
CA ALA A 130 14.94 19.13 -8.11
C ALA A 130 14.43 20.45 -8.71
N HIS A 131 13.20 20.50 -9.24
CA HIS A 131 12.59 21.74 -9.73
C HIS A 131 12.39 22.75 -8.60
N LEU A 132 11.93 22.30 -7.43
CA LEU A 132 11.76 23.16 -6.26
C LEU A 132 13.11 23.71 -5.76
N ALA A 133 14.15 22.88 -5.71
CA ALA A 133 15.49 23.28 -5.29
C ALA A 133 16.15 24.30 -6.24
N LEU A 134 15.83 24.21 -7.53
CA LEU A 134 16.35 25.12 -8.56
C LEU A 134 15.40 26.29 -8.85
N GLU A 135 14.33 26.45 -8.06
CA GLU A 135 13.27 27.47 -8.22
C GLU A 135 12.70 27.53 -9.65
N ARG A 136 12.67 26.38 -10.32
CA ARG A 136 12.11 26.25 -11.66
C ARG A 136 10.61 26.08 -11.63
N ARG A 137 9.89 26.85 -12.46
CA ARG A 137 8.47 26.60 -12.69
C ARG A 137 8.26 25.23 -13.30
N SER A 138 7.26 24.48 -12.78
CA SER A 138 6.96 23.13 -13.24
C SER A 138 5.48 22.83 -12.99
N GLU A 139 4.81 22.25 -13.97
CA GLU A 139 3.44 21.76 -13.82
C GLU A 139 3.32 20.79 -12.64
N LEU A 140 4.36 20.01 -12.36
CA LEU A 140 4.40 19.12 -11.20
C LEU A 140 4.26 19.89 -9.87
N ALA A 141 4.82 21.10 -9.76
CA ALA A 141 4.74 21.93 -8.57
C ALA A 141 3.33 22.52 -8.36
N GLU A 142 2.51 22.58 -9.41
CA GLU A 142 1.14 23.08 -9.38
C GLU A 142 0.11 22.02 -8.95
N LEU A 143 0.49 20.76 -8.91
CA LEU A 143 -0.40 19.67 -8.53
C LEU A 143 -0.93 19.85 -7.10
N ALA A 144 -2.21 19.56 -6.90
CA ALA A 144 -2.87 19.68 -5.59
C ALA A 144 -2.15 18.87 -4.50
N LEU A 145 -1.60 17.70 -4.85
CA LEU A 145 -0.83 16.86 -3.92
C LEU A 145 0.46 17.53 -3.40
N VAL A 146 1.01 18.50 -4.16
CA VAL A 146 2.20 19.27 -3.76
C VAL A 146 1.80 20.47 -2.92
N ARG A 147 0.75 21.18 -3.33
CA ARG A 147 0.31 22.43 -2.69
C ARG A 147 -0.49 22.25 -1.40
N LYS A 148 -1.20 21.12 -1.27
CA LYS A 148 -2.06 20.86 -0.12
C LYS A 148 -1.51 19.73 0.72
N PRO A 149 -1.17 19.94 2.00
CA PRO A 149 -0.81 18.85 2.89
C PRO A 149 -2.01 17.91 3.10
N PRO A 150 -1.77 16.62 3.35
CA PRO A 150 -2.83 15.70 3.73
C PRO A 150 -3.42 16.09 5.09
N PHE A 151 -4.68 15.74 5.32
CA PHE A 151 -5.30 15.90 6.63
C PHE A 151 -4.51 15.05 7.67
N PRO A 152 -4.16 15.60 8.84
CA PRO A 152 -3.41 14.86 9.83
C PRO A 152 -4.25 13.73 10.45
N TYR A 153 -3.59 12.62 10.77
CA TYR A 153 -4.23 11.60 11.60
C TYR A 153 -4.51 12.14 13.01
N PRO A 154 -5.63 11.77 13.64
CA PRO A 154 -5.90 12.15 15.01
C PRO A 154 -4.85 11.55 15.97
N PRO A 155 -4.69 12.11 17.19
CA PRO A 155 -3.84 11.51 18.22
C PRO A 155 -4.42 10.20 18.74
N GLU A 156 -3.57 9.40 19.42
CA GLU A 156 -4.05 8.22 20.17
C GLU A 156 -4.94 8.64 21.35
N PRO A 157 -5.97 7.86 21.68
CA PRO A 157 -6.37 6.56 21.09
C PRO A 157 -7.28 6.67 19.86
N LEU A 158 -7.72 7.89 19.48
CA LEU A 158 -8.66 8.12 18.38
C LEU A 158 -8.12 7.61 17.03
N ARG A 159 -6.80 7.71 16.83
CA ARG A 159 -6.14 7.19 15.62
C ARG A 159 -6.41 5.70 15.44
N ARG A 160 -6.14 4.91 16.46
CA ARG A 160 -6.37 3.47 16.42
C ARG A 160 -7.84 3.15 16.13
N TRP A 161 -8.77 3.76 16.84
CA TRP A 161 -10.19 3.52 16.66
C TRP A 161 -10.69 3.91 15.26
N SER A 162 -10.21 5.04 14.73
CA SER A 162 -10.57 5.48 13.37
C SER A 162 -10.03 4.51 12.31
N ILE A 163 -8.76 4.08 12.42
CA ILE A 163 -8.16 3.11 11.50
C ILE A 163 -8.91 1.78 11.57
N GLU A 164 -9.20 1.26 12.76
CA GLU A 164 -9.96 0.02 12.93
C GLU A 164 -11.38 0.11 12.34
N ALA A 165 -12.06 1.23 12.53
CA ALA A 165 -13.41 1.45 11.99
C ALA A 165 -13.40 1.51 10.46
N VAL A 166 -12.44 2.24 9.86
CA VAL A 166 -12.27 2.33 8.40
C VAL A 166 -11.89 0.96 7.82
N THR A 167 -10.91 0.29 8.39
CA THR A 167 -10.48 -1.05 7.95
C THR A 167 -11.64 -2.05 7.97
N ARG A 168 -12.44 -2.06 9.06
CA ARG A 168 -13.63 -2.91 9.15
C ARG A 168 -14.67 -2.58 8.08
N SER A 169 -14.84 -1.29 7.78
CA SER A 169 -15.78 -0.84 6.76
C SER A 169 -15.33 -1.23 5.35
N LEU A 170 -14.04 -1.10 5.04
CA LEU A 170 -13.47 -1.52 3.76
C LEU A 170 -13.55 -3.04 3.56
N ARG A 171 -13.26 -3.83 4.60
CA ARG A 171 -13.43 -5.30 4.52
C ARG A 171 -14.87 -5.73 4.22
N LYS A 172 -15.88 -4.98 4.72
CA LYS A 172 -17.28 -5.23 4.35
C LYS A 172 -17.55 -4.94 2.87
N VAL A 173 -16.95 -3.86 2.33
CA VAL A 173 -17.06 -3.54 0.90
C VAL A 173 -16.38 -4.62 0.06
N ASP A 174 -15.20 -5.07 0.44
CA ASP A 174 -14.49 -6.19 -0.21
C ASP A 174 -15.28 -7.51 -0.15
N GLY A 175 -16.17 -7.66 0.83
CA GLY A 175 -17.14 -8.75 0.95
C GLY A 175 -18.44 -8.54 0.16
N GLY A 176 -18.54 -7.50 -0.66
CA GLY A 176 -19.69 -7.20 -1.51
C GLY A 176 -20.75 -6.25 -0.91
N ALA A 177 -20.49 -5.68 0.28
CA ALA A 177 -21.42 -4.70 0.85
C ALA A 177 -21.23 -3.31 0.22
N ALA A 178 -22.30 -2.54 0.11
CA ALA A 178 -22.20 -1.13 -0.31
C ALA A 178 -21.41 -0.29 0.72
N PRO A 179 -20.71 0.79 0.28
CA PRO A 179 -20.02 1.71 1.17
C PRO A 179 -20.97 2.31 2.22
N GLY A 180 -20.64 2.11 3.48
CA GLY A 180 -21.41 2.63 4.61
C GLY A 180 -21.28 4.15 4.79
N PHE A 181 -22.04 4.71 5.74
CA PHE A 181 -22.04 6.15 6.03
C PHE A 181 -20.65 6.70 6.30
N LEU A 182 -19.83 6.00 7.11
CA LEU A 182 -18.46 6.43 7.43
C LEU A 182 -17.61 6.63 6.17
N LEU A 183 -17.58 5.67 5.27
CA LEU A 183 -16.77 5.75 4.05
C LEU A 183 -17.25 6.89 3.13
N ARG A 184 -18.56 7.09 3.02
CA ARG A 184 -19.13 8.20 2.22
C ARG A 184 -18.79 9.59 2.79
N VAL A 185 -18.72 9.72 4.11
CA VAL A 185 -18.30 10.98 4.75
C VAL A 185 -16.82 11.23 4.51
N LEU A 186 -15.97 10.21 4.70
CA LEU A 186 -14.53 10.33 4.47
C LEU A 186 -14.22 10.68 3.01
N ASP A 187 -14.92 10.05 2.07
CA ASP A 187 -14.81 10.34 0.63
C ASP A 187 -15.10 11.81 0.32
N ARG A 188 -16.21 12.35 0.85
CA ARG A 188 -16.55 13.79 0.69
C ARG A 188 -15.51 14.74 1.28
N LEU A 189 -14.75 14.29 2.27
CA LEU A 189 -13.67 15.06 2.89
C LEU A 189 -12.32 14.87 2.18
N GLY A 190 -12.27 14.09 1.10
CA GLY A 190 -11.02 13.77 0.41
C GLY A 190 -10.08 12.92 1.26
N ILE A 191 -10.63 12.05 2.12
CA ILE A 191 -9.90 11.12 2.97
C ILE A 191 -10.12 9.71 2.42
N GLY A 192 -9.09 9.11 1.83
CA GLY A 192 -9.17 7.77 1.27
C GLY A 192 -8.71 7.69 -0.19
N PHE A 193 -9.09 6.62 -0.88
CA PHE A 193 -8.63 6.31 -2.23
C PHE A 193 -9.32 7.12 -3.35
N SER A 194 -10.36 7.85 -3.06
CA SER A 194 -11.19 8.58 -4.04
C SER A 194 -10.93 10.09 -4.06
N SER A 195 -9.86 10.54 -3.43
CA SER A 195 -9.48 11.95 -3.37
C SER A 195 -8.48 12.36 -4.45
#